data_72d121a851732a041d5825e2a8c3871a
#
_entry.id   72d121a851732a041d5825e2a8c3871a
#
_cell.length_a   1.000
_cell.length_b   1.000
_cell.length_c   1.000
_cell.angle_alpha   90.00
_cell.angle_beta   90.00
_cell.angle_gamma   90.00
#
_symmetry.space_group_name_H-M   'P 1'
#
loop_
_entity.id
_entity.type
_entity.pdbx_description
1 polymer ?
#
loop_
_entity_poly.entity_id
_entity_poly.type
_entity_poly.pdbx_seq_one_letter_code
_entity_poly.pdbx_strand_id
1 'polypeptide(L)'
;MRYLTIALTKGRLAEKTLDMLEQIGITCEEMRDKSSRKLIFVEYGAADIGVTGKDIILEEGRKLYEVMDLGFGKCRMCVCGPESARELLHNNQLIRVATKYPNIAKDYFYNQKHQTVELIKLNGSIELAPIVGLSEVIVDIVETGSTLRENGLKVLEEVCPLSARMVVNQVSMKME
;
A
#
# COMPACT_ATOMS: atom_id res chain seq x y z
N MET A 1 14.56 -22.63 23.48
CA MET A 1 13.40 -21.73 23.38
C MET A 1 13.67 -20.78 22.24
N ARG A 2 12.88 -20.78 21.17
CA ARG A 2 13.06 -19.86 20.01
C ARG A 2 12.29 -18.59 20.30
N TYR A 3 12.92 -17.44 20.24
CA TYR A 3 12.25 -16.15 20.38
C TYR A 3 11.55 -15.78 19.08
N LEU A 4 10.35 -15.22 19.19
CA LEU A 4 9.59 -14.73 18.07
C LEU A 4 10.08 -13.31 17.72
N THR A 5 10.49 -13.11 16.48
CA THR A 5 10.98 -11.81 16.01
C THR A 5 9.89 -11.12 15.21
N ILE A 6 9.51 -9.89 15.62
CA ILE A 6 8.47 -9.10 14.98
C ILE A 6 9.09 -7.90 14.26
N ALA A 7 8.79 -7.72 12.99
CA ALA A 7 9.18 -6.56 12.19
C ALA A 7 8.01 -5.58 12.06
N LEU A 8 8.24 -4.32 12.37
CA LEU A 8 7.27 -3.23 12.20
C LEU A 8 7.80 -2.20 11.23
N THR A 9 6.91 -1.67 10.38
CA THR A 9 7.21 -0.49 9.56
C THR A 9 7.22 0.76 10.43
N LYS A 10 7.95 1.82 10.01
CA LYS A 10 7.91 3.10 10.74
C LYS A 10 6.59 3.84 10.54
N GLY A 11 6.26 4.73 11.47
CA GLY A 11 5.12 5.65 11.39
C GLY A 11 3.84 5.13 12.04
N ARG A 12 2.70 5.64 11.60
CA ARG A 12 1.38 5.42 12.23
C ARG A 12 1.00 3.94 12.40
N LEU A 13 1.41 3.07 11.48
CA LEU A 13 1.13 1.63 11.60
C LEU A 13 1.91 0.99 12.75
N ALA A 14 3.17 1.38 12.95
CA ALA A 14 3.98 0.87 14.06
C ALA A 14 3.37 1.28 15.41
N GLU A 15 3.01 2.55 15.59
CA GLU A 15 2.40 3.04 16.83
C GLU A 15 1.14 2.24 17.20
N LYS A 16 0.20 2.10 16.26
CA LYS A 16 -1.02 1.32 16.48
C LYS A 16 -0.77 -0.16 16.74
N THR A 17 0.25 -0.74 16.09
CA THR A 17 0.61 -2.14 16.34
C THR A 17 1.20 -2.32 17.74
N LEU A 18 2.04 -1.39 18.20
CA LEU A 18 2.59 -1.42 19.55
C LEU A 18 1.47 -1.30 20.61
N ASP A 19 0.48 -0.44 20.39
CA ASP A 19 -0.67 -0.32 21.26
C ASP A 19 -1.48 -1.63 21.34
N MET A 20 -1.65 -2.35 20.22
CA MET A 20 -2.30 -3.66 20.21
C MET A 20 -1.46 -4.73 20.95
N LEU A 21 -0.14 -4.73 20.78
CA LEU A 21 0.76 -5.65 21.50
C LEU A 21 0.75 -5.40 23.00
N GLU A 22 0.71 -4.14 23.44
CA GLU A 22 0.57 -3.79 24.86
C GLU A 22 -0.73 -4.34 25.48
N GLN A 23 -1.85 -4.31 24.75
CA GLN A 23 -3.12 -4.85 25.23
C GLN A 23 -3.05 -6.35 25.56
N ILE A 24 -2.14 -7.09 24.92
CA ILE A 24 -1.90 -8.51 25.20
C ILE A 24 -0.65 -8.75 26.06
N GLY A 25 -0.13 -7.70 26.72
CA GLY A 25 0.98 -7.78 27.66
C GLY A 25 2.38 -7.84 27.03
N ILE A 26 2.51 -7.53 25.74
CA ILE A 26 3.81 -7.45 25.05
C ILE A 26 4.22 -5.98 24.97
N THR A 27 5.20 -5.58 25.77
CA THR A 27 5.76 -4.22 25.76
C THR A 27 7.08 -4.17 25.01
N CYS A 28 7.31 -3.11 24.26
CA CYS A 28 8.56 -2.87 23.51
C CYS A 28 8.93 -1.38 23.54
N GLU A 29 9.50 -0.93 24.66
CA GLU A 29 9.86 0.47 24.88
C GLU A 29 10.89 0.99 23.85
N GLU A 30 11.85 0.14 23.45
CA GLU A 30 12.86 0.49 22.45
C GLU A 30 12.28 0.87 21.08
N MET A 31 11.11 0.34 20.73
CA MET A 31 10.44 0.63 19.46
C MET A 31 9.66 1.94 19.50
N ARG A 32 9.32 2.44 20.66
CA ARG A 32 8.70 3.77 20.85
C ARG A 32 9.72 4.91 20.75
N ASP A 33 11.01 4.60 20.94
CA ASP A 33 12.08 5.57 20.73
C ASP A 33 12.27 5.86 19.22
N LYS A 34 11.92 7.07 18.80
CA LYS A 34 12.03 7.54 17.41
C LYS A 34 13.49 7.60 16.90
N SER A 35 14.48 7.54 17.79
CA SER A 35 15.90 7.52 17.44
C SER A 35 16.39 6.15 16.93
N SER A 36 15.67 5.08 17.24
CA SER A 36 16.03 3.72 16.83
C SER A 36 15.92 3.53 15.31
N ARG A 37 17.03 3.10 14.69
CA ARG A 37 17.15 2.84 13.23
C ARG A 37 17.02 1.35 12.87
N LYS A 38 16.61 0.48 13.78
CA LYS A 38 16.52 -0.96 13.56
C LYS A 38 15.30 -1.30 12.69
N LEU A 39 15.54 -1.55 11.40
CA LEU A 39 14.58 -2.14 10.45
C LEU A 39 14.89 -3.64 10.37
N ILE A 40 13.93 -4.47 10.75
CA ILE A 40 14.04 -5.93 10.65
C ILE A 40 13.13 -6.38 9.51
N PHE A 41 13.67 -7.19 8.59
CA PHE A 41 12.95 -7.65 7.41
C PHE A 41 12.39 -9.05 7.61
N VAL A 42 11.08 -9.20 7.40
CA VAL A 42 10.37 -10.49 7.52
C VAL A 42 10.70 -11.41 6.36
N GLU A 43 10.84 -10.87 5.15
CA GLU A 43 10.99 -11.66 3.92
C GLU A 43 12.24 -12.55 3.92
N TYR A 44 13.35 -12.05 4.42
CA TYR A 44 14.63 -12.76 4.44
C TYR A 44 14.79 -13.68 5.65
N GLY A 45 13.72 -13.93 6.42
CA GLY A 45 13.76 -14.75 7.62
C GLY A 45 14.44 -14.08 8.82
N ALA A 46 14.75 -12.78 8.73
CA ALA A 46 15.25 -12.00 9.86
C ALA A 46 14.16 -11.72 10.91
N ALA A 47 12.89 -11.81 10.51
CA ALA A 47 11.75 -11.78 11.42
C ALA A 47 10.72 -12.85 11.03
N ASP A 48 10.01 -13.35 12.03
CA ASP A 48 8.97 -14.37 11.86
C ASP A 48 7.63 -13.76 11.45
N ILE A 49 7.29 -12.62 12.07
CA ILE A 49 6.03 -11.88 11.88
C ILE A 49 6.35 -10.44 11.48
N GLY A 50 5.47 -9.84 10.69
CA GLY A 50 5.55 -8.42 10.36
C GLY A 50 4.18 -7.78 10.22
N VAL A 51 4.15 -6.45 10.29
CA VAL A 51 2.98 -5.64 9.98
C VAL A 51 3.31 -4.69 8.85
N THR A 52 2.48 -4.71 7.81
CA THR A 52 2.65 -3.87 6.63
C THR A 52 1.30 -3.46 6.03
N GLY A 53 1.30 -2.48 5.14
CA GLY A 53 0.11 -2.13 4.38
C GLY A 53 -0.22 -3.16 3.30
N LYS A 54 -1.49 -3.37 3.03
CA LYS A 54 -1.96 -4.25 1.94
C LYS A 54 -1.43 -3.80 0.57
N ASP A 55 -1.24 -2.50 0.37
CA ASP A 55 -0.63 -1.90 -0.83
C ASP A 55 0.76 -2.48 -1.11
N ILE A 56 1.61 -2.59 -0.09
CA ILE A 56 2.96 -3.15 -0.23
C ILE A 56 2.90 -4.64 -0.58
N ILE A 57 1.98 -5.39 0.03
CA ILE A 57 1.82 -6.83 -0.28
C ILE A 57 1.43 -7.02 -1.74
N LEU A 58 0.46 -6.24 -2.23
CA LEU A 58 -0.02 -6.31 -3.62
C LEU A 58 1.04 -5.84 -4.62
N GLU A 59 1.73 -4.74 -4.31
CA GLU A 59 2.72 -4.16 -5.22
C GLU A 59 3.97 -5.03 -5.35
N GLU A 60 4.48 -5.53 -4.23
CA GLU A 60 5.74 -6.27 -4.19
C GLU A 60 5.58 -7.75 -4.59
N GLY A 61 4.37 -8.33 -4.46
CA GLY A 61 4.08 -9.72 -4.81
C GLY A 61 4.96 -10.75 -4.08
N ARG A 62 5.43 -10.43 -2.87
CA ARG A 62 6.39 -11.24 -2.11
C ARG A 62 5.77 -12.52 -1.57
N LYS A 63 6.59 -13.55 -1.41
CA LYS A 63 6.20 -14.86 -0.88
C LYS A 63 6.06 -14.84 0.65
N LEU A 64 5.01 -14.16 1.14
CA LEU A 64 4.64 -14.08 2.55
C LEU A 64 3.22 -14.64 2.73
N TYR A 65 2.92 -15.14 3.91
CA TYR A 65 1.54 -15.43 4.29
C TYR A 65 0.90 -14.19 4.91
N GLU A 66 -0.15 -13.70 4.30
CA GLU A 66 -1.04 -12.71 4.89
C GLU A 66 -2.04 -13.45 5.78
N VAL A 67 -1.92 -13.29 7.09
CA VAL A 67 -2.67 -14.11 8.06
C VAL A 67 -3.83 -13.36 8.71
N MET A 68 -3.77 -12.02 8.78
CA MET A 68 -4.80 -11.25 9.46
C MET A 68 -4.91 -9.81 8.93
N ASP A 69 -6.15 -9.32 8.80
CA ASP A 69 -6.45 -7.90 8.69
C ASP A 69 -6.52 -7.31 10.11
N LEU A 70 -5.67 -6.34 10.39
CA LEU A 70 -5.59 -5.72 11.73
C LEU A 70 -6.68 -4.67 11.98
N GLY A 71 -7.51 -4.37 10.96
CA GLY A 71 -8.68 -3.50 11.08
C GLY A 71 -8.40 -1.99 11.19
N PHE A 72 -7.14 -1.56 11.12
CA PHE A 72 -6.73 -0.17 11.14
C PHE A 72 -5.91 0.23 9.91
N GLY A 73 -5.58 1.54 9.77
CA GLY A 73 -4.90 2.07 8.59
C GLY A 73 -5.75 1.93 7.33
N LYS A 74 -7.08 1.98 7.47
CA LYS A 74 -8.02 1.81 6.36
C LYS A 74 -7.90 2.97 5.38
N CYS A 75 -7.70 2.62 4.13
CA CYS A 75 -7.69 3.49 2.97
C CYS A 75 -8.09 2.69 1.74
N ARG A 76 -7.96 3.24 0.56
CA ARG A 76 -8.30 2.54 -0.68
C ARG A 76 -7.34 2.93 -1.79
N MET A 77 -7.05 2.01 -2.68
CA MET A 77 -6.38 2.28 -3.94
C MET A 77 -7.41 2.75 -4.94
N CYS A 78 -7.16 3.87 -5.61
CA CYS A 78 -8.11 4.49 -6.53
C CYS A 78 -7.43 4.94 -7.82
N VAL A 79 -8.20 4.92 -8.91
CA VAL A 79 -7.91 5.70 -10.11
C VAL A 79 -8.44 7.10 -9.87
N CYS A 80 -7.57 8.11 -9.97
CA CYS A 80 -7.92 9.49 -9.74
C CYS A 80 -7.48 10.36 -10.91
N GLY A 81 -8.21 11.45 -11.14
CA GLY A 81 -7.92 12.38 -12.22
C GLY A 81 -8.91 13.55 -12.26
N PRO A 82 -8.78 14.44 -13.24
CA PRO A 82 -9.80 15.43 -13.51
C PRO A 82 -11.09 14.75 -13.97
N GLU A 83 -12.26 15.37 -13.70
CA GLU A 83 -13.57 14.79 -14.07
C GLU A 83 -13.67 14.47 -15.58
N SER A 84 -13.02 15.28 -16.42
CA SER A 84 -12.94 15.06 -17.88
C SER A 84 -12.28 13.75 -18.30
N ALA A 85 -11.42 13.18 -17.44
CA ALA A 85 -10.76 11.90 -17.73
C ALA A 85 -11.69 10.68 -17.53
N ARG A 86 -12.87 10.86 -16.92
CA ARG A 86 -13.83 9.77 -16.68
C ARG A 86 -14.29 9.10 -18.00
N GLU A 87 -14.53 9.89 -19.03
CA GLU A 87 -14.94 9.37 -20.34
C GLU A 87 -13.83 8.55 -21.01
N LEU A 88 -12.56 8.94 -20.82
CA LEU A 88 -11.41 8.22 -21.37
C LEU A 88 -11.29 6.80 -20.78
N LEU A 89 -11.64 6.65 -19.50
CA LEU A 89 -11.66 5.35 -18.81
C LEU A 89 -12.77 4.42 -19.34
N HIS A 90 -13.89 4.98 -19.81
CA HIS A 90 -15.01 4.19 -20.35
C HIS A 90 -14.83 3.82 -21.83
N ASN A 91 -14.14 4.65 -22.59
CA ASN A 91 -14.03 4.47 -24.04
C ASN A 91 -12.86 3.56 -24.48
N ASN A 92 -12.19 2.88 -23.54
CA ASN A 92 -11.03 2.02 -23.80
C ASN A 92 -9.92 2.69 -24.65
N GLN A 93 -9.81 4.01 -24.56
CA GLN A 93 -8.73 4.73 -25.22
C GLN A 93 -7.39 4.44 -24.53
N LEU A 94 -6.31 4.53 -25.29
CA LEU A 94 -4.97 4.45 -24.70
C LEU A 94 -4.74 5.71 -23.85
N ILE A 95 -4.58 5.50 -22.56
CA ILE A 95 -4.32 6.57 -21.58
C ILE A 95 -3.00 6.32 -20.86
N ARG A 96 -2.37 7.40 -20.41
CA ARG A 96 -1.20 7.35 -19.53
C ARG A 96 -1.64 7.38 -18.08
N VAL A 97 -1.09 6.48 -17.29
CA VAL A 97 -1.40 6.32 -15.88
C VAL A 97 -0.13 6.49 -15.05
N ALA A 98 -0.03 7.56 -14.29
CA ALA A 98 1.10 7.76 -13.38
C ALA A 98 0.83 7.12 -12.02
N THR A 99 1.81 6.42 -11.47
CA THR A 99 1.62 5.71 -10.19
C THR A 99 2.95 5.36 -9.52
N LYS A 100 2.90 5.22 -8.20
CA LYS A 100 3.94 4.57 -7.39
C LYS A 100 3.77 3.05 -7.36
N TYR A 101 2.61 2.54 -7.78
CA TYR A 101 2.16 1.15 -7.67
C TYR A 101 1.89 0.54 -9.05
N PRO A 102 2.94 0.36 -9.89
CA PRO A 102 2.75 -0.12 -11.26
C PRO A 102 2.20 -1.54 -11.36
N ASN A 103 2.49 -2.42 -10.40
CA ASN A 103 1.98 -3.79 -10.43
C ASN A 103 0.48 -3.83 -10.10
N ILE A 104 0.03 -3.05 -9.12
CA ILE A 104 -1.39 -2.90 -8.79
C ILE A 104 -2.14 -2.27 -9.97
N ALA A 105 -1.60 -1.20 -10.56
CA ALA A 105 -2.21 -0.54 -11.70
C ALA A 105 -2.29 -1.47 -12.91
N LYS A 106 -1.21 -2.24 -13.18
CA LYS A 106 -1.19 -3.24 -14.24
C LYS A 106 -2.26 -4.30 -14.04
N ASP A 107 -2.36 -4.88 -12.85
CA ASP A 107 -3.36 -5.88 -12.56
C ASP A 107 -4.79 -5.33 -12.78
N TYR A 108 -5.05 -4.13 -12.28
CA TYR A 108 -6.34 -3.49 -12.43
C TYR A 108 -6.71 -3.24 -13.90
N PHE A 109 -5.87 -2.55 -14.66
CA PHE A 109 -6.21 -2.19 -16.03
C PHE A 109 -6.16 -3.38 -16.99
N TYR A 110 -5.12 -4.24 -16.93
CA TYR A 110 -4.98 -5.33 -17.89
C TYR A 110 -5.83 -6.57 -17.53
N ASN A 111 -5.83 -6.97 -16.25
CA ASN A 111 -6.49 -8.23 -15.86
C ASN A 111 -7.95 -8.06 -15.49
N GLN A 112 -8.32 -6.94 -14.84
CA GLN A 112 -9.70 -6.73 -14.38
C GLN A 112 -10.53 -5.93 -15.38
N LYS A 113 -10.01 -4.83 -15.93
CA LYS A 113 -10.72 -3.99 -16.91
C LYS A 113 -10.50 -4.38 -18.36
N HIS A 114 -9.48 -5.19 -18.67
CA HIS A 114 -9.06 -5.52 -20.05
C HIS A 114 -8.78 -4.27 -20.90
N GLN A 115 -8.24 -3.24 -20.31
CA GLN A 115 -7.87 -1.97 -20.93
C GLN A 115 -6.36 -1.83 -21.00
N THR A 116 -5.84 -1.53 -22.19
CA THR A 116 -4.41 -1.22 -22.38
C THR A 116 -4.12 0.21 -21.96
N VAL A 117 -3.09 0.40 -21.14
CA VAL A 117 -2.66 1.72 -20.66
C VAL A 117 -1.13 1.83 -20.70
N GLU A 118 -0.62 3.06 -20.81
CA GLU A 118 0.79 3.35 -20.62
C GLU A 118 1.06 3.68 -19.15
N LEU A 119 1.86 2.85 -18.47
CA LEU A 119 2.19 3.04 -17.06
C LEU A 119 3.46 3.89 -16.90
N ILE A 120 3.36 4.97 -16.14
CA ILE A 120 4.47 5.86 -15.82
C ILE A 120 4.76 5.74 -14.33
N LYS A 121 5.89 5.11 -13.99
CA LYS A 121 6.30 4.95 -12.60
C LYS A 121 6.88 6.25 -12.06
N LEU A 122 6.31 6.76 -10.98
CA LEU A 122 6.81 7.91 -10.22
C LEU A 122 7.08 7.50 -8.76
N ASN A 123 8.02 8.19 -8.11
CA ASN A 123 8.39 7.91 -6.72
C ASN A 123 7.79 8.89 -5.70
N GLY A 124 7.09 9.91 -6.16
CA GLY A 124 6.42 10.92 -5.34
C GLY A 124 5.72 11.97 -6.18
N SER A 125 4.95 12.83 -5.54
CA SER A 125 4.18 13.93 -6.18
C SER A 125 3.32 13.44 -7.35
N ILE A 126 2.70 12.29 -7.18
CA ILE A 126 1.91 11.59 -8.21
C ILE A 126 0.74 12.45 -8.67
N GLU A 127 0.12 13.18 -7.72
CA GLU A 127 -1.01 14.07 -7.93
C GLU A 127 -0.73 15.22 -8.93
N LEU A 128 0.54 15.57 -9.12
CA LEU A 128 0.94 16.61 -10.08
C LEU A 128 0.95 16.11 -11.53
N ALA A 129 1.05 14.81 -11.76
CA ALA A 129 1.21 14.26 -13.11
C ALA A 129 0.09 14.66 -14.10
N PRO A 130 -1.20 14.64 -13.72
CA PRO A 130 -2.25 15.15 -14.61
C PRO A 130 -2.20 16.66 -14.84
N ILE A 131 -1.75 17.41 -13.83
CA ILE A 131 -1.70 18.88 -13.89
C ILE A 131 -0.66 19.35 -14.90
N VAL A 132 0.49 18.67 -14.94
CA VAL A 132 1.58 18.99 -15.89
C VAL A 132 1.43 18.28 -17.24
N GLY A 133 0.33 17.54 -17.45
CA GLY A 133 0.05 16.83 -18.69
C GLY A 133 0.94 15.59 -18.92
N LEU A 134 1.54 15.04 -17.87
CA LEU A 134 2.33 13.82 -17.95
C LEU A 134 1.45 12.57 -18.09
N SER A 135 0.28 12.54 -17.46
CA SER A 135 -0.69 11.46 -17.53
C SER A 135 -2.13 12.00 -17.52
N GLU A 136 -3.07 11.22 -18.01
CA GLU A 136 -4.50 11.53 -17.96
C GLU A 136 -5.08 11.24 -16.57
N VAL A 137 -4.60 10.16 -15.93
CA VAL A 137 -5.05 9.73 -14.60
C VAL A 137 -3.86 9.25 -13.76
N ILE A 138 -4.12 9.06 -12.48
CA ILE A 138 -3.17 8.45 -11.55
C ILE A 138 -3.80 7.24 -10.86
N VAL A 139 -2.97 6.31 -10.39
CA VAL A 139 -3.38 5.28 -9.42
C VAL A 139 -2.61 5.54 -8.13
N ASP A 140 -3.35 5.85 -7.07
CA ASP A 140 -2.76 6.20 -5.78
C ASP A 140 -3.67 5.85 -4.60
N ILE A 141 -3.10 5.89 -3.39
CA ILE A 141 -3.80 5.65 -2.14
C ILE A 141 -4.62 6.88 -1.75
N VAL A 142 -5.88 6.64 -1.44
CA VAL A 142 -6.81 7.67 -0.96
C VAL A 142 -7.32 7.31 0.44
N GLU A 143 -7.00 8.12 1.43
CA GLU A 143 -7.56 8.03 2.79
C GLU A 143 -8.75 9.00 2.91
N THR A 144 -8.50 10.30 2.90
CA THR A 144 -9.54 11.36 3.01
C THR A 144 -9.83 12.08 1.70
N GLY A 145 -8.93 11.98 0.74
CA GLY A 145 -9.00 12.66 -0.54
C GLY A 145 -8.73 14.17 -0.49
N SER A 146 -8.20 14.71 0.62
CA SER A 146 -7.86 16.15 0.74
C SER A 146 -6.84 16.57 -0.32
N THR A 147 -5.74 15.85 -0.44
CA THR A 147 -4.69 16.14 -1.43
C THR A 147 -5.23 16.13 -2.87
N LEU A 148 -6.14 15.20 -3.20
CA LEU A 148 -6.78 15.18 -4.52
C LEU A 148 -7.58 16.44 -4.77
N ARG A 149 -8.44 16.86 -3.81
CA ARG A 149 -9.26 18.06 -3.95
C ARG A 149 -8.44 19.33 -4.08
N GLU A 150 -7.34 19.45 -3.32
CA GLU A 150 -6.41 20.57 -3.40
C GLU A 150 -5.78 20.72 -4.79
N ASN A 151 -5.63 19.60 -5.50
CA ASN A 151 -5.07 19.54 -6.84
C ASN A 151 -6.13 19.43 -7.96
N GLY A 152 -7.41 19.67 -7.66
CA GLY A 152 -8.50 19.62 -8.64
C GLY A 152 -8.82 18.22 -9.17
N LEU A 153 -8.33 17.18 -8.49
CA LEU A 153 -8.54 15.79 -8.86
C LEU A 153 -9.70 15.18 -8.07
N LYS A 154 -10.29 14.13 -8.64
CA LYS A 154 -11.36 13.33 -8.02
C LYS A 154 -11.05 11.86 -8.11
N VAL A 155 -11.66 11.08 -7.23
CA VAL A 155 -11.73 9.63 -7.39
C VAL A 155 -12.66 9.32 -8.55
N LEU A 156 -12.14 8.65 -9.57
CA LEU A 156 -12.88 8.22 -10.75
C LEU A 156 -13.37 6.78 -10.58
N GLU A 157 -12.50 5.91 -10.09
CA GLU A 157 -12.80 4.49 -9.83
C GLU A 157 -12.08 4.02 -8.57
N GLU A 158 -12.65 3.04 -7.87
CA GLU A 158 -12.00 2.37 -6.75
C GLU A 158 -11.41 1.04 -7.23
N VAL A 159 -10.12 0.83 -6.96
CA VAL A 159 -9.40 -0.39 -7.35
C VAL A 159 -9.56 -1.48 -6.29
N CYS A 160 -9.20 -1.19 -5.05
CA CYS A 160 -9.36 -2.10 -3.93
C CYS A 160 -9.28 -1.39 -2.58
N PRO A 161 -9.92 -1.96 -1.52
CA PRO A 161 -9.72 -1.52 -0.15
C PRO A 161 -8.34 -1.94 0.37
N LEU A 162 -7.77 -1.10 1.22
CA LEU A 162 -6.47 -1.30 1.85
C LEU A 162 -6.58 -1.15 3.37
N SER A 163 -5.76 -1.91 4.09
CA SER A 163 -5.60 -1.79 5.56
C SER A 163 -4.26 -2.38 5.99
N ALA A 164 -3.95 -2.24 7.28
CA ALA A 164 -2.80 -2.89 7.89
C ALA A 164 -3.01 -4.41 7.97
N ARG A 165 -1.98 -5.17 7.58
CA ARG A 165 -1.99 -6.63 7.55
C ARG A 165 -0.87 -7.21 8.39
N MET A 166 -1.18 -8.27 9.11
CA MET A 166 -0.16 -9.12 9.69
C MET A 166 0.31 -10.15 8.65
N VAL A 167 1.62 -10.23 8.48
CA VAL A 167 2.27 -11.16 7.56
C VAL A 167 3.24 -12.05 8.31
N VAL A 168 3.40 -13.28 7.85
CA VAL A 168 4.29 -14.28 8.45
C VAL A 168 5.23 -14.83 7.39
N ASN A 169 6.48 -15.07 7.79
CA ASN A 169 7.44 -15.77 6.94
C ASN A 169 6.98 -17.20 6.69
N GLN A 170 7.05 -17.67 5.43
CA GLN A 170 6.57 -19.00 5.07
C GLN A 170 7.32 -20.13 5.75
N VAL A 171 8.62 -19.95 6.03
CA VAL A 171 9.45 -20.95 6.70
C VAL A 171 9.13 -20.99 8.19
N SER A 172 9.02 -19.82 8.83
CA SER A 172 8.70 -19.74 10.25
C SER A 172 7.34 -20.37 10.59
N MET A 173 6.36 -20.27 9.70
CA MET A 173 5.03 -20.86 9.90
C MET A 173 5.02 -22.41 9.78
N LYS A 174 6.06 -23.00 9.21
CA LYS A 174 6.20 -24.47 9.04
C LYS A 174 7.08 -25.12 10.11
N MET A 175 7.73 -24.31 10.93
CA MET A 175 8.65 -24.78 11.98
C MET A 175 7.95 -24.63 13.34
N GLU A 176 7.08 -25.58 13.66
CA GLU A 176 6.59 -25.81 15.04
C GLU A 176 7.64 -26.53 15.89
#